data_f327dad3d49255c85ec1f6fb25b0dfe2
#
_entry.id   f327dad3d49255c85ec1f6fb25b0dfe2
#
_cell.length_a   1.000
_cell.length_b   1.000
_cell.length_c   1.000
_cell.angle_alpha   90.00
_cell.angle_beta   90.00
_cell.angle_gamma   90.00
#
_symmetry.space_group_name_H-M   'P 1'
#
loop_
_entity.id
_entity.type
_entity.pdbx_description
1 polymer ?
#
loop_
_entity_poly.entity_id
_entity_poly.type
_entity_poly.pdbx_seq_one_letter_code
_entity_poly.pdbx_strand_id
1 'polypeptide(L)'
;MAGQSGGSGFGWFVIGVIVGAVGVAYGPTQFRKYVQQQPTQVRINVANDYTPGVWRRSARLDIEFSRYKANGQNWDWPMMDPELQVCIVEGTEYRKCYGPQSPELASCQGRFRCASEVIKVPDVPFTIELNEWDDYNRPDPIGTTECDVGLECKFPLGRVAVLPVKS
;
A
#
# COMPACT_ATOMS: atom_id res chain seq x y z
N MET A 1 -64.15 -6.68 8.03
CA MET A 1 -63.73 -7.16 9.36
C MET A 1 -62.24 -7.02 9.39
N ALA A 2 -61.71 -5.97 9.87
CA ALA A 2 -61.37 -5.66 11.27
C ALA A 2 -60.15 -6.50 11.73
N GLY A 3 -59.12 -5.83 11.98
CA GLY A 3 -58.26 -5.58 13.08
C GLY A 3 -56.82 -5.36 12.64
N GLN A 4 -56.21 -4.18 12.69
CA GLN A 4 -55.59 -3.45 13.82
C GLN A 4 -54.80 -4.38 14.73
N SER A 5 -53.56 -4.17 15.03
CA SER A 5 -52.80 -3.12 15.69
C SER A 5 -51.36 -3.65 15.80
N GLY A 6 -50.26 -2.96 15.80
CA GLY A 6 -49.90 -1.84 16.64
C GLY A 6 -48.72 -2.25 17.53
N GLY A 7 -47.80 -1.35 17.72
CA GLY A 7 -46.82 -1.41 18.79
C GLY A 7 -45.39 -1.37 18.26
N SER A 8 -44.84 -0.20 18.04
CA SER A 8 -44.03 0.60 18.98
C SER A 8 -42.83 -0.18 19.49
N GLY A 9 -41.62 0.14 19.06
CA GLY A 9 -40.89 1.20 19.70
C GLY A 9 -40.27 0.71 21.00
N PHE A 10 -39.04 0.26 20.97
CA PHE A 10 -38.11 0.32 22.10
C PHE A 10 -36.73 -0.17 21.56
N GLY A 11 -35.93 0.71 21.12
CA GLY A 11 -34.59 0.41 20.62
C GLY A 11 -33.63 1.58 20.74
N TRP A 12 -33.89 2.55 21.60
CA TRP A 12 -33.08 3.77 21.68
C TRP A 12 -32.52 4.08 23.07
N PHE A 13 -32.25 3.10 23.94
CA PHE A 13 -31.77 3.42 25.29
C PHE A 13 -30.56 2.63 25.80
N VAL A 14 -29.76 2.00 24.97
CA VAL A 14 -28.58 1.25 25.46
C VAL A 14 -27.23 1.83 25.06
N ILE A 15 -27.18 2.83 24.18
CA ILE A 15 -25.86 3.41 23.74
C ILE A 15 -25.42 4.59 24.62
N GLY A 16 -26.32 5.15 25.46
CA GLY A 16 -25.99 6.32 26.28
C GLY A 16 -25.26 6.07 27.60
N VAL A 17 -25.17 4.84 28.08
CA VAL A 17 -24.68 4.57 29.45
C VAL A 17 -23.23 4.09 29.51
N ILE A 18 -22.65 3.61 28.37
CA ILE A 18 -21.27 3.10 28.37
C ILE A 18 -20.23 4.23 28.17
N VAL A 19 -20.61 5.36 27.64
CA VAL A 19 -19.67 6.49 27.46
C VAL A 19 -19.43 7.29 28.74
N GLY A 20 -20.38 7.20 29.72
CA GLY A 20 -20.28 7.90 31.00
C GLY A 20 -19.39 7.22 32.06
N ALA A 21 -19.14 5.93 31.95
CA ALA A 21 -18.44 5.18 33.01
C ALA A 21 -16.92 5.12 32.82
N VAL A 22 -16.40 5.39 31.62
CA VAL A 22 -14.93 5.38 31.34
C VAL A 22 -14.29 6.75 31.61
N GLY A 23 -15.09 7.81 31.66
CA GLY A 23 -14.61 9.18 31.89
C GLY A 23 -14.22 9.52 33.34
N VAL A 24 -14.61 8.70 34.34
CA VAL A 24 -14.38 9.03 35.76
C VAL A 24 -13.12 8.36 36.32
N ALA A 25 -12.57 7.34 35.66
CA ALA A 25 -11.42 6.59 36.17
C ALA A 25 -10.04 7.21 35.79
N TYR A 26 -10.00 8.12 34.84
CA TYR A 26 -8.76 8.80 34.45
C TYR A 26 -8.89 10.30 34.70
N GLY A 27 -8.29 10.76 35.80
CA GLY A 27 -8.31 12.17 36.18
C GLY A 27 -7.72 13.09 35.10
N PRO A 28 -8.04 14.41 35.14
CA PRO A 28 -7.73 15.37 34.08
C PRO A 28 -6.23 15.51 33.75
N THR A 29 -5.35 15.02 34.61
CA THR A 29 -3.90 15.01 34.41
C THR A 29 -3.42 13.94 33.42
N GLN A 30 -4.11 12.83 33.25
CA GLN A 30 -3.74 11.79 32.29
C GLN A 30 -4.18 12.16 30.86
N PHE A 31 -5.31 12.86 30.73
CA PHE A 31 -5.77 13.36 29.42
C PHE A 31 -4.83 14.38 28.81
N ARG A 32 -4.19 15.22 29.61
CA ARG A 32 -3.19 16.20 29.13
C ARG A 32 -1.93 15.54 28.57
N LYS A 33 -1.51 14.40 29.12
CA LYS A 33 -0.34 13.67 28.61
C LYS A 33 -0.62 12.96 27.27
N TYR A 34 -1.84 12.51 27.06
CA TYR A 34 -2.22 11.83 25.80
C TYR A 34 -2.38 12.82 24.63
N VAL A 35 -2.89 14.02 24.89
CA VAL A 35 -3.04 15.06 23.87
C VAL A 35 -1.70 15.67 23.46
N GLN A 36 -0.68 15.63 24.33
CA GLN A 36 0.66 16.12 24.00
C GLN A 36 1.54 15.11 23.24
N GLN A 37 1.08 13.86 23.09
CA GLN A 37 1.79 12.83 22.32
C GLN A 37 1.17 12.56 20.94
N GLN A 38 0.27 13.40 20.46
CA GLN A 38 0.01 13.39 19.03
C GLN A 38 1.31 13.80 18.33
N PRO A 39 1.86 12.94 17.46
CA PRO A 39 3.01 13.35 16.66
C PRO A 39 2.59 14.64 15.97
N THR A 40 3.35 15.68 16.19
CA THR A 40 3.25 16.91 15.42
C THR A 40 3.22 16.44 13.97
N GLN A 41 2.07 16.55 13.32
CA GLN A 41 2.01 16.37 11.89
C GLN A 41 2.99 17.41 11.35
N VAL A 42 4.17 16.95 10.99
CA VAL A 42 5.09 17.74 10.20
C VAL A 42 4.28 18.01 8.92
N ARG A 43 3.61 19.16 8.88
CA ARG A 43 3.14 19.73 7.62
C ARG A 43 4.42 19.96 6.84
N ILE A 44 4.82 18.95 6.09
CA ILE A 44 5.74 19.15 5.00
C ILE A 44 4.98 20.15 4.12
N ASN A 45 5.43 21.41 4.15
CA ASN A 45 5.08 22.35 3.10
C ASN A 45 5.65 21.70 1.82
N VAL A 46 4.82 20.89 1.17
CA VAL A 46 5.10 20.43 -0.18
C VAL A 46 5.19 21.72 -0.97
N ALA A 47 6.41 22.08 -1.30
CA ALA A 47 6.72 23.29 -2.02
C ALA A 47 5.79 23.39 -3.23
N ASN A 48 5.45 24.61 -3.61
CA ASN A 48 4.54 24.99 -4.71
C ASN A 48 4.89 24.44 -6.11
N ASP A 49 5.74 23.41 -6.20
CA ASP A 49 6.27 22.82 -7.42
C ASP A 49 5.79 21.39 -7.71
N TYR A 50 4.83 20.88 -6.92
CA TYR A 50 4.25 19.57 -7.22
C TYR A 50 3.43 19.64 -8.52
N THR A 51 3.85 18.86 -9.50
CA THR A 51 3.13 18.67 -10.76
C THR A 51 2.81 17.20 -10.91
N PRO A 52 1.52 16.80 -10.91
CA PRO A 52 1.14 15.40 -11.11
C PRO A 52 1.77 14.81 -12.37
N GLY A 53 2.22 13.55 -12.31
CA GLY A 53 2.89 12.86 -13.42
C GLY A 53 4.35 13.26 -13.65
N VAL A 54 4.88 14.26 -12.95
CA VAL A 54 6.28 14.65 -12.99
C VAL A 54 7.02 14.06 -11.78
N TRP A 55 7.70 12.95 -11.99
CA TRP A 55 8.37 12.19 -10.93
C TRP A 55 9.84 12.58 -10.81
N ARG A 56 10.20 13.23 -9.72
CA ARG A 56 11.56 13.79 -9.49
C ARG A 56 12.36 12.96 -8.53
N ARG A 57 11.72 12.31 -7.55
CA ARG A 57 12.41 11.46 -6.58
C ARG A 57 13.00 10.23 -7.26
N SER A 58 14.16 9.81 -6.77
CA SER A 58 14.84 8.59 -7.21
C SER A 58 14.83 7.57 -6.09
N ALA A 59 14.49 6.33 -6.41
CA ALA A 59 14.47 5.23 -5.46
C ALA A 59 15.00 3.94 -6.08
N ARG A 60 15.38 2.99 -5.23
CA ARG A 60 15.55 1.58 -5.56
C ARG A 60 14.48 0.77 -4.86
N LEU A 61 14.02 -0.28 -5.48
CA LEU A 61 13.06 -1.21 -4.89
C LEU A 61 13.81 -2.47 -4.45
N ASP A 62 13.71 -2.84 -3.16
CA ASP A 62 14.07 -4.17 -2.67
C ASP A 62 12.78 -4.98 -2.58
N ILE A 63 12.65 -5.97 -3.47
CA ILE A 63 11.42 -6.72 -3.74
C ILE A 63 11.62 -8.15 -3.26
N GLU A 64 10.63 -8.66 -2.54
CA GLU A 64 10.56 -10.07 -2.14
C GLU A 64 9.13 -10.57 -2.24
N PHE A 65 8.91 -11.70 -2.92
CA PHE A 65 7.58 -12.29 -3.04
C PHE A 65 7.62 -13.82 -2.99
N SER A 66 6.46 -14.41 -2.74
CA SER A 66 6.28 -15.86 -2.60
C SER A 66 6.64 -16.58 -3.91
N ARG A 67 7.22 -17.78 -3.77
CA ARG A 67 7.44 -18.69 -4.89
C ARG A 67 6.15 -19.28 -5.47
N TYR A 68 5.07 -19.15 -4.73
CA TYR A 68 3.78 -19.72 -5.10
C TYR A 68 2.71 -18.64 -5.17
N LYS A 69 1.81 -18.79 -6.12
CA LYS A 69 0.55 -18.03 -6.20
C LYS A 69 -0.31 -18.30 -4.96
N ALA A 70 -1.31 -17.48 -4.71
CA ALA A 70 -2.22 -17.65 -3.59
C ALA A 70 -2.95 -19.02 -3.57
N ASN A 71 -3.10 -19.66 -4.72
CA ASN A 71 -3.69 -21.00 -4.87
C ASN A 71 -2.68 -22.15 -4.72
N GLY A 72 -1.41 -21.87 -4.38
CA GLY A 72 -0.34 -22.84 -4.21
C GLY A 72 0.34 -23.32 -5.50
N GLN A 73 -0.05 -22.78 -6.65
CA GLN A 73 0.61 -23.08 -7.93
C GLN A 73 1.91 -22.26 -8.08
N ASN A 74 2.84 -22.76 -8.88
CA ASN A 74 4.00 -21.98 -9.30
C ASN A 74 3.56 -20.84 -10.23
N TRP A 75 4.37 -19.77 -10.30
CA TRP A 75 4.13 -18.65 -11.18
C TRP A 75 4.21 -19.12 -12.63
N ASP A 76 5.34 -19.58 -13.07
CA ASP A 76 5.55 -20.11 -14.40
C ASP A 76 5.67 -21.64 -14.40
N TRP A 77 4.78 -22.33 -15.06
CA TRP A 77 4.90 -23.77 -15.33
C TRP A 77 5.23 -23.98 -16.83
N PRO A 78 6.29 -24.71 -17.16
CA PRO A 78 7.19 -25.53 -16.31
C PRO A 78 8.49 -24.85 -15.86
N MET A 79 8.80 -23.63 -16.27
CA MET A 79 10.14 -23.02 -16.13
C MET A 79 10.45 -22.46 -14.75
N MET A 80 9.46 -22.07 -13.96
CA MET A 80 9.58 -21.53 -12.59
C MET A 80 10.39 -20.23 -12.45
N ASP A 81 10.73 -19.58 -13.52
CA ASP A 81 11.50 -18.33 -13.51
C ASP A 81 10.51 -17.14 -13.67
N PRO A 82 10.15 -16.43 -12.60
CA PRO A 82 9.16 -15.38 -12.70
C PRO A 82 9.70 -14.20 -13.51
N GLU A 83 8.87 -13.70 -14.42
CA GLU A 83 9.12 -12.46 -15.14
C GLU A 83 8.43 -11.30 -14.44
N LEU A 84 9.20 -10.52 -13.68
CA LEU A 84 8.65 -9.47 -12.85
C LEU A 84 8.30 -8.21 -13.65
N GLN A 85 7.08 -7.72 -13.46
CA GLN A 85 6.66 -6.38 -13.83
C GLN A 85 6.33 -5.56 -12.59
N VAL A 86 6.80 -4.32 -12.55
CA VAL A 86 6.48 -3.36 -11.49
C VAL A 86 5.83 -2.13 -12.11
N CYS A 87 4.63 -1.78 -11.66
CA CYS A 87 3.97 -0.54 -12.03
C CYS A 87 3.91 0.41 -10.84
N ILE A 88 4.31 1.64 -11.06
CA ILE A 88 4.16 2.76 -10.13
C ILE A 88 2.97 3.59 -10.60
N VAL A 89 2.03 3.84 -9.69
CA VAL A 89 0.77 4.52 -10.00
C VAL A 89 0.59 5.70 -9.04
N GLU A 90 0.44 6.89 -9.61
CA GLU A 90 0.12 8.11 -8.89
C GLU A 90 -1.33 8.51 -9.17
N GLY A 91 -2.18 8.42 -8.13
CA GLY A 91 -3.61 8.64 -8.30
C GLY A 91 -4.25 7.62 -9.25
N THR A 92 -5.12 8.09 -10.14
CA THR A 92 -5.82 7.22 -11.12
C THR A 92 -5.32 7.41 -12.56
N GLU A 93 -4.49 8.42 -12.81
CA GLU A 93 -4.18 8.86 -14.17
C GLU A 93 -2.75 8.56 -14.60
N TYR A 94 -1.81 8.62 -13.67
CA TYR A 94 -0.38 8.50 -14.01
C TYR A 94 0.15 7.14 -13.61
N ARG A 95 0.52 6.34 -14.62
CA ARG A 95 1.04 4.99 -14.45
C ARG A 95 2.29 4.80 -15.29
N LYS A 96 3.34 4.25 -14.68
CA LYS A 96 4.54 3.83 -15.37
C LYS A 96 4.89 2.41 -14.95
N CYS A 97 5.03 1.53 -15.93
CA CYS A 97 5.40 0.13 -15.70
C CYS A 97 6.81 -0.14 -16.21
N TYR A 98 7.52 -0.96 -15.46
CA TYR A 98 8.81 -1.54 -15.77
C TYR A 98 8.57 -3.05 -15.94
N GLY A 99 8.84 -3.58 -17.11
CA GLY A 99 8.63 -5.00 -17.43
C GLY A 99 9.94 -5.77 -17.50
N PRO A 100 9.88 -7.04 -17.97
CA PRO A 100 11.07 -7.90 -18.09
C PRO A 100 12.18 -7.32 -18.96
N GLN A 101 11.81 -6.53 -19.98
CA GLN A 101 12.77 -5.89 -20.90
C GLN A 101 13.33 -4.57 -20.35
N SER A 102 12.85 -4.09 -19.20
CA SER A 102 13.32 -2.84 -18.62
C SER A 102 14.67 -3.03 -17.94
N PRO A 103 15.69 -2.23 -18.26
CA PRO A 103 17.01 -2.34 -17.63
C PRO A 103 16.94 -2.15 -16.11
N GLU A 104 15.95 -1.40 -15.62
CA GLU A 104 15.75 -1.14 -14.21
C GLU A 104 15.38 -2.41 -13.41
N LEU A 105 14.81 -3.43 -14.06
CA LEU A 105 14.43 -4.70 -13.44
C LEU A 105 15.26 -5.90 -13.95
N ALA A 106 16.32 -5.68 -14.70
CA ALA A 106 17.11 -6.77 -15.27
C ALA A 106 17.66 -7.74 -14.21
N SER A 107 18.02 -7.21 -13.02
CA SER A 107 18.49 -8.03 -11.88
C SER A 107 17.38 -8.81 -11.16
N CYS A 108 16.12 -8.52 -11.48
CA CYS A 108 14.94 -9.13 -10.85
C CYS A 108 14.37 -10.32 -11.64
N GLN A 109 14.71 -10.45 -12.90
CA GLN A 109 14.17 -11.52 -13.71
C GLN A 109 14.65 -12.90 -13.24
N GLY A 110 13.75 -13.87 -13.16
CA GLY A 110 14.01 -15.19 -12.62
C GLY A 110 14.25 -15.24 -11.11
N ARG A 111 13.87 -14.22 -10.35
CA ARG A 111 14.17 -14.13 -8.90
C ARG A 111 12.96 -13.73 -8.07
N PHE A 112 12.79 -14.41 -6.94
CA PHE A 112 11.77 -14.10 -5.93
C PHE A 112 12.23 -13.05 -4.91
N ARG A 113 13.51 -12.69 -4.94
CA ARG A 113 14.09 -11.60 -4.17
C ARG A 113 15.16 -10.90 -5.00
N CYS A 114 15.01 -9.58 -5.14
CA CYS A 114 15.90 -8.78 -5.94
C CYS A 114 15.89 -7.30 -5.52
N ALA A 115 16.86 -6.55 -6.05
CA ALA A 115 16.84 -5.10 -5.97
C ALA A 115 16.82 -4.51 -7.39
N SER A 116 15.95 -3.53 -7.62
CA SER A 116 15.91 -2.80 -8.89
C SER A 116 17.15 -1.90 -9.07
N GLU A 117 17.42 -1.47 -10.27
CA GLU A 117 18.20 -0.25 -10.51
C GLU A 117 17.38 0.98 -10.07
N VAL A 118 17.97 2.16 -10.25
CA VAL A 118 17.32 3.41 -9.86
C VAL A 118 16.14 3.71 -10.76
N ILE A 119 14.97 3.89 -10.15
CA ILE A 119 13.75 4.30 -10.85
C ILE A 119 13.31 5.69 -10.39
N LYS A 120 12.49 6.35 -11.21
CA LYS A 120 11.79 7.57 -10.81
C LYS A 120 10.45 7.22 -10.19
N VAL A 121 10.13 7.89 -9.08
CA VAL A 121 8.88 7.72 -8.34
C VAL A 121 8.23 9.08 -8.05
N PRO A 122 6.90 9.11 -7.81
CA PRO A 122 6.18 10.34 -7.48
C PRO A 122 6.73 11.06 -6.25
N ASP A 123 6.51 12.37 -6.19
CA ASP A 123 6.87 13.21 -5.03
C ASP A 123 5.86 13.09 -3.86
N VAL A 124 4.79 12.33 -4.05
CA VAL A 124 3.71 12.00 -3.10
C VAL A 124 3.63 10.50 -2.89
N PRO A 125 2.89 10.00 -1.88
CA PRO A 125 2.57 8.58 -1.77
C PRO A 125 1.94 8.03 -3.05
N PHE A 126 2.27 6.80 -3.39
CA PHE A 126 1.90 6.17 -4.66
C PHE A 126 1.56 4.69 -4.45
N THR A 127 0.89 4.11 -5.42
CA THR A 127 0.61 2.68 -5.43
C THR A 127 1.70 1.94 -6.19
N ILE A 128 2.15 0.80 -5.63
CA ILE A 128 3.00 -0.17 -6.32
C ILE A 128 2.14 -1.38 -6.64
N GLU A 129 2.15 -1.77 -7.91
CA GLU A 129 1.56 -3.01 -8.38
C GLU A 129 2.69 -3.92 -8.85
N LEU A 130 2.77 -5.12 -8.27
CA LEU A 130 3.67 -6.17 -8.70
C LEU A 130 2.88 -7.22 -9.45
N ASN A 131 3.34 -7.57 -10.62
CA ASN A 131 2.76 -8.60 -11.45
C ASN A 131 3.85 -9.55 -11.93
N GLU A 132 3.48 -10.79 -12.12
CA GLU A 132 4.24 -11.72 -12.92
C GLU A 132 3.79 -11.51 -14.38
N TRP A 133 4.75 -11.27 -15.27
CA TRP A 133 4.50 -11.01 -16.67
C TRP A 133 4.33 -12.34 -17.42
N ASP A 134 3.35 -12.41 -18.30
CA ASP A 134 3.13 -13.54 -19.19
C ASP A 134 2.97 -13.00 -20.62
N ASP A 135 3.82 -13.45 -21.53
CA ASP A 135 3.79 -13.02 -22.95
C ASP A 135 2.51 -13.43 -23.67
N TYR A 136 1.80 -14.43 -23.16
CA TYR A 136 0.63 -15.01 -23.82
C TYR A 136 -0.69 -14.68 -23.16
N ASN A 137 -0.66 -14.23 -21.91
CA ASN A 137 -1.85 -13.98 -21.10
C ASN A 137 -1.80 -12.58 -20.46
N ARG A 138 -2.80 -12.30 -19.65
CA ARG A 138 -2.74 -11.11 -18.78
C ARG A 138 -1.74 -11.37 -17.67
N PRO A 139 -0.96 -10.36 -17.27
CA PRO A 139 -0.06 -10.49 -16.14
C PRO A 139 -0.79 -10.98 -14.89
N ASP A 140 -0.22 -11.95 -14.20
CA ASP A 140 -0.75 -12.47 -12.95
C ASP A 140 -0.41 -11.54 -11.79
N PRO A 141 -1.38 -11.07 -10.99
CA PRO A 141 -1.11 -10.14 -9.91
C PRO A 141 -0.40 -10.83 -8.74
N ILE A 142 0.77 -10.34 -8.36
CA ILE A 142 1.49 -10.71 -7.13
C ILE A 142 0.92 -9.90 -5.96
N GLY A 143 0.68 -8.62 -6.15
CA GLY A 143 0.07 -7.77 -5.16
C GLY A 143 0.10 -6.29 -5.50
N THR A 144 -0.72 -5.54 -4.74
CA THR A 144 -0.85 -4.09 -4.86
C THR A 144 -0.81 -3.49 -3.46
N THR A 145 -0.07 -2.40 -3.29
CA THR A 145 0.04 -1.70 -2.00
C THR A 145 0.32 -0.22 -2.19
N GLU A 146 -0.19 0.62 -1.28
CA GLU A 146 0.25 2.01 -1.18
C GLU A 146 1.61 2.08 -0.49
N CYS A 147 2.47 2.96 -0.97
CA CYS A 147 3.82 3.10 -0.49
C CYS A 147 4.34 4.53 -0.60
N ASP A 148 5.49 4.78 0.04
CA ASP A 148 6.26 6.00 -0.13
C ASP A 148 7.76 5.71 0.01
N VAL A 149 8.59 6.64 -0.42
CA VAL A 149 10.04 6.54 -0.30
C VAL A 149 10.46 6.45 1.18
N GLY A 150 11.33 5.50 1.48
CA GLY A 150 11.79 5.21 2.85
C GLY A 150 10.93 4.20 3.61
N LEU A 151 9.88 3.66 3.00
CA LEU A 151 9.00 2.69 3.64
C LEU A 151 9.19 1.27 3.09
N GLU A 152 8.88 0.27 3.93
CA GLU A 152 8.60 -1.11 3.54
C GLU A 152 7.09 -1.30 3.49
N CYS A 153 6.58 -1.71 2.34
CA CYS A 153 5.16 -1.86 2.06
C CYS A 153 4.87 -3.33 1.78
N LYS A 154 3.82 -3.86 2.41
CA LYS A 154 3.50 -5.29 2.40
C LYS A 154 2.23 -5.56 1.61
N PHE A 155 2.18 -6.72 1.00
CA PHE A 155 1.00 -7.29 0.34
C PHE A 155 0.93 -8.80 0.63
N PRO A 156 -0.19 -9.48 0.36
CA PRO A 156 -0.38 -10.87 0.81
C PRO A 156 0.70 -11.85 0.39
N LEU A 157 1.32 -11.65 -0.77
CA LEU A 157 2.33 -12.56 -1.31
C LEU A 157 3.77 -12.04 -1.20
N GLY A 158 4.00 -10.91 -0.49
CA GLY A 158 5.36 -10.40 -0.34
C GLY A 158 5.47 -8.98 0.21
N ARG A 159 6.57 -8.32 -0.12
CA ARG A 159 6.89 -6.97 0.33
C ARG A 159 7.75 -6.23 -0.70
N VAL A 160 7.72 -4.92 -0.60
CA VAL A 160 8.64 -4.04 -1.32
C VAL A 160 9.13 -2.94 -0.39
N ALA A 161 10.44 -2.74 -0.31
CA ALA A 161 11.01 -1.58 0.37
C ALA A 161 11.45 -0.54 -0.69
N VAL A 162 11.04 0.70 -0.50
CA VAL A 162 11.34 1.82 -1.41
C VAL A 162 12.50 2.61 -0.81
N LEU A 163 13.71 2.32 -1.25
CA LEU A 163 14.93 2.87 -0.70
C LEU A 163 15.30 4.19 -1.39
N PRO A 164 15.47 5.30 -0.62
CA PRO A 164 15.85 6.57 -1.21
C PRO A 164 17.25 6.50 -1.82
N VAL A 165 17.43 7.09 -3.00
CA VAL A 165 18.74 7.29 -3.61
C VAL A 165 19.12 8.75 -3.45
N LYS A 166 20.26 9.01 -2.80
CA LYS A 166 20.81 10.37 -2.69
C LYS A 166 21.26 10.83 -4.08
N SER A 167 20.69 11.92 -4.53
CA SER A 167 21.13 12.65 -5.73
C SER A 167 22.42 13.42 -5.43
#